data_49cd912225c6166b1b298402ccf95aa2
#
_entry.id   49cd912225c6166b1b298402ccf95aa2
#
_cell.length_a   1.000
_cell.length_b   1.000
_cell.length_c   1.000
_cell.angle_alpha   90.00
_cell.angle_beta   90.00
_cell.angle_gamma   90.00
#
_symmetry.space_group_name_H-M   'P 1'
#
loop_
_entity.id
_entity.type
_entity.pdbx_description
1 polymer ?
#
loop_
_entity_poly.entity_id
_entity_poly.type
_entity_poly.pdbx_seq_one_letter_code
_entity_poly.pdbx_strand_id
1 'polypeptide(L)'
;MKVLWFTNSPCSSIKRNNEKTLAGGWLTSLENALKDKEYINLSIAFISHSESEPFLFEGTTYYPIHDNTSQNVITKLANRIKPLSDKDNRLLPAMLKIIQKCQPDIIHIHGTEECFGIITEHITNIPIVFSIQGLISPCKEKFFSGIPYHDIRKNENWYNKIKLTSVKEEYQSFVYRGERECSFLKKAPYIMGRTFWDKNITLLFNHNRKYFTVNEILRDEFYTAKWEKTQFENQLQLVSIVSFGVYKGYETILKTAKLLTNHANFKFTWNIIGYDIHTPMLQITEKALKLYHQDYSIKLYGRQNS
;
A
#
# COMPACT_ATOMS: atom_id res chain seq x y z
N MET A 1 -16.50 20.14 13.00
CA MET A 1 -15.05 19.97 12.87
C MET A 1 -14.73 19.69 11.41
N LYS A 2 -13.85 20.46 10.82
CA LYS A 2 -13.38 20.26 9.42
C LYS A 2 -12.18 19.30 9.42
N VAL A 3 -12.29 18.18 8.74
CA VAL A 3 -11.25 17.16 8.65
C VAL A 3 -10.78 17.06 7.20
N LEU A 4 -9.49 17.20 6.97
CA LEU A 4 -8.88 16.99 5.67
C LEU A 4 -8.06 15.70 5.67
N TRP A 5 -8.46 14.75 4.84
CA TRP A 5 -7.67 13.54 4.60
C TRP A 5 -6.70 13.73 3.44
N PHE A 6 -5.51 13.16 3.57
CA PHE A 6 -4.64 12.83 2.46
C PHE A 6 -4.57 11.30 2.32
N THR A 7 -4.96 10.80 1.15
CA THR A 7 -5.10 9.35 0.92
C THR A 7 -4.44 8.93 -0.39
N ASN A 8 -4.00 7.69 -0.44
CA ASN A 8 -3.48 7.06 -1.67
C ASN A 8 -4.60 6.47 -2.57
N SER A 9 -5.85 6.60 -2.14
CA SER A 9 -7.04 6.11 -2.84
C SER A 9 -8.07 7.22 -2.97
N PRO A 10 -8.83 7.29 -4.07
CA PRO A 10 -9.92 8.24 -4.25
C PRO A 10 -11.18 7.91 -3.42
N CYS A 11 -11.13 6.92 -2.53
CA CYS A 11 -12.23 6.50 -1.65
C CYS A 11 -13.55 6.28 -2.41
N SER A 12 -14.69 6.76 -1.90
CA SER A 12 -16.00 6.57 -2.54
C SER A 12 -16.12 7.25 -3.90
N SER A 13 -15.31 8.28 -4.20
CA SER A 13 -15.40 9.00 -5.48
C SER A 13 -15.10 8.15 -6.71
N ILE A 14 -14.49 6.98 -6.52
CA ILE A 14 -14.25 6.02 -7.60
C ILE A 14 -15.56 5.54 -8.26
N LYS A 15 -16.66 5.51 -7.52
CA LYS A 15 -17.98 5.15 -8.02
C LYS A 15 -18.49 6.13 -9.07
N ARG A 16 -18.03 7.38 -9.03
CA ARG A 16 -18.42 8.44 -9.98
C ARG A 16 -18.08 8.07 -11.41
N ASN A 17 -16.96 7.37 -11.62
CA ASN A 17 -16.48 6.98 -12.95
C ASN A 17 -16.82 5.53 -13.32
N ASN A 18 -17.72 4.86 -12.58
CA ASN A 18 -18.03 3.43 -12.74
C ASN A 18 -16.79 2.50 -12.70
N GLU A 19 -15.71 2.95 -12.11
CA GLU A 19 -14.50 2.16 -11.97
C GLU A 19 -14.65 1.19 -10.78
N LYS A 20 -14.58 -0.09 -11.08
CA LYS A 20 -14.50 -1.14 -10.05
C LYS A 20 -13.04 -1.28 -9.61
N THR A 21 -12.60 -0.53 -8.62
CA THR A 21 -11.31 -0.81 -7.98
C THR A 21 -11.50 -1.36 -6.59
N LEU A 22 -10.69 -2.36 -6.27
CA LEU A 22 -10.68 -3.04 -4.97
C LEU A 22 -9.72 -2.35 -3.97
N ALA A 23 -8.97 -1.32 -4.40
CA ALA A 23 -8.00 -0.65 -3.57
C ALA A 23 -8.69 0.31 -2.59
N GLY A 24 -8.26 0.28 -1.33
CA GLY A 24 -8.71 1.24 -0.31
C GLY A 24 -10.10 0.98 0.27
N GLY A 25 -10.63 -0.24 0.20
CA GLY A 25 -11.98 -0.56 0.67
C GLY A 25 -12.27 -0.15 2.13
N TRP A 26 -11.30 -0.28 3.04
CA TRP A 26 -11.45 0.17 4.42
C TRP A 26 -11.51 1.70 4.55
N LEU A 27 -10.82 2.47 3.68
CA LEU A 27 -10.94 3.93 3.63
C LEU A 27 -12.35 4.36 3.20
N THR A 28 -12.92 3.66 2.21
CA THR A 28 -14.32 3.88 1.80
C THR A 28 -15.30 3.56 2.92
N SER A 29 -15.07 2.47 3.66
CA SER A 29 -15.89 2.13 4.83
C SER A 29 -15.78 3.18 5.93
N LEU A 30 -14.57 3.69 6.19
CA LEU A 30 -14.34 4.75 7.17
C LEU A 30 -14.99 6.07 6.72
N GLU A 31 -14.87 6.44 5.45
CA GLU A 31 -15.55 7.59 4.88
C GLU A 31 -17.07 7.50 5.09
N ASN A 32 -17.68 6.36 4.75
CA ASN A 32 -19.11 6.13 4.93
C ASN A 32 -19.51 6.25 6.39
N ALA A 33 -18.71 5.75 7.32
CA ALA A 33 -19.01 5.88 8.75
C ALA A 33 -18.90 7.32 9.29
N LEU A 34 -18.11 8.18 8.65
CA LEU A 34 -17.86 9.55 9.10
C LEU A 34 -18.78 10.57 8.43
N LYS A 35 -19.15 10.38 7.16
CA LYS A 35 -19.98 11.33 6.41
C LYS A 35 -21.37 11.55 7.01
N ASP A 36 -21.89 10.55 7.74
CA ASP A 36 -23.19 10.62 8.43
C ASP A 36 -23.12 11.32 9.79
N LYS A 37 -21.93 11.80 10.20
CA LYS A 37 -21.74 12.52 11.46
C LYS A 37 -21.86 14.01 11.25
N GLU A 38 -22.96 14.62 11.66
CA GLU A 38 -23.27 16.06 11.50
C GLU A 38 -22.16 16.99 12.00
N TYR A 39 -21.37 16.54 13.00
CA TYR A 39 -20.27 17.33 13.57
C TYR A 39 -18.95 17.21 12.79
N ILE A 40 -18.89 16.37 11.72
CA ILE A 40 -17.72 16.19 10.86
C ILE A 40 -18.02 16.72 9.47
N ASN A 41 -17.17 17.64 9.00
CA ASN A 41 -17.11 18.07 7.60
C ASN A 41 -15.85 17.50 6.97
N LEU A 42 -16.01 16.42 6.18
CA LEU A 42 -14.90 15.66 5.61
C LEU A 42 -14.55 16.17 4.24
N SER A 43 -13.25 16.39 4.03
CA SER A 43 -12.63 16.64 2.72
C SER A 43 -11.54 15.62 2.48
N ILE A 44 -11.38 15.15 1.24
CA ILE A 44 -10.40 14.13 0.87
C ILE A 44 -9.54 14.63 -0.28
N ALA A 45 -8.22 14.66 -0.07
CA ALA A 45 -7.22 14.96 -1.09
C ALA A 45 -6.50 13.66 -1.50
N PHE A 46 -6.35 13.44 -2.80
CA PHE A 46 -5.70 12.24 -3.35
C PHE A 46 -4.97 12.57 -4.65
N ILE A 47 -3.94 11.78 -4.99
CA ILE A 47 -3.20 11.96 -6.24
C ILE A 47 -4.04 11.42 -7.41
N SER A 48 -4.21 12.24 -8.44
CA SER A 48 -4.96 11.90 -9.66
C SER A 48 -4.12 12.17 -10.90
N HIS A 49 -4.30 11.33 -11.94
CA HIS A 49 -3.72 11.54 -13.26
C HIS A 49 -4.74 12.04 -14.29
N SER A 50 -6.03 12.00 -13.95
CA SER A 50 -7.13 12.35 -14.86
C SER A 50 -7.93 13.58 -14.42
N GLU A 51 -8.07 13.78 -13.10
CA GLU A 51 -8.86 14.86 -12.53
C GLU A 51 -7.96 15.92 -11.90
N SER A 52 -8.34 17.18 -12.04
CA SER A 52 -7.62 18.32 -11.48
C SER A 52 -8.50 19.27 -10.68
N GLU A 53 -9.82 19.24 -10.91
CA GLU A 53 -10.75 20.18 -10.29
C GLU A 53 -11.45 19.55 -9.06
N PRO A 54 -11.58 20.31 -7.96
CA PRO A 54 -12.34 19.86 -6.81
C PRO A 54 -13.82 19.61 -7.15
N PHE A 55 -14.40 18.59 -6.52
CA PHE A 55 -15.80 18.24 -6.72
C PHE A 55 -16.45 17.73 -5.42
N LEU A 56 -17.78 17.83 -5.37
CA LEU A 56 -18.60 17.25 -4.29
C LEU A 56 -19.21 15.93 -4.76
N PHE A 57 -19.10 14.89 -3.94
CA PHE A 57 -19.72 13.59 -4.20
C PHE A 57 -20.18 12.96 -2.89
N GLU A 58 -21.44 12.54 -2.82
CA GLU A 58 -22.07 11.92 -1.64
C GLU A 58 -21.78 12.67 -0.31
N GLY A 59 -21.77 14.00 -0.31
CA GLY A 59 -21.54 14.83 0.89
C GLY A 59 -20.08 15.07 1.26
N THR A 60 -19.12 14.42 0.59
CA THR A 60 -17.68 14.62 0.79
C THR A 60 -17.10 15.51 -0.31
N THR A 61 -16.27 16.49 0.06
CA THR A 61 -15.55 17.32 -0.92
C THR A 61 -14.20 16.66 -1.26
N TYR A 62 -13.98 16.43 -2.54
CA TYR A 62 -12.76 15.81 -3.05
C TYR A 62 -11.85 16.83 -3.72
N TYR A 63 -10.56 16.70 -3.45
CA TYR A 63 -9.49 17.53 -4.00
C TYR A 63 -8.47 16.65 -4.73
N PRO A 64 -8.64 16.43 -6.05
CA PRO A 64 -7.63 15.74 -6.85
C PRO A 64 -6.33 16.56 -6.89
N ILE A 65 -5.22 15.95 -6.53
CA ILE A 65 -3.87 16.52 -6.69
C ILE A 65 -3.34 16.01 -8.02
N HIS A 66 -3.41 16.86 -9.04
CA HIS A 66 -3.02 16.43 -10.37
C HIS A 66 -1.51 16.23 -10.49
N ASP A 67 -1.10 15.02 -10.83
CA ASP A 67 0.28 14.71 -11.18
C ASP A 67 0.46 14.87 -12.70
N ASN A 68 0.92 16.03 -13.14
CA ASN A 68 1.14 16.43 -14.52
C ASN A 68 2.19 15.59 -15.28
N THR A 69 2.45 14.35 -14.85
CA THR A 69 3.35 13.48 -15.59
C THR A 69 2.67 13.04 -16.89
N SER A 70 3.18 13.55 -18.01
CA SER A 70 2.73 13.16 -19.35
C SER A 70 2.75 11.62 -19.49
N GLN A 71 1.70 11.07 -20.10
CA GLN A 71 1.56 9.64 -20.35
C GLN A 71 2.41 9.14 -21.54
N ASN A 72 3.11 10.03 -22.27
CA ASN A 72 3.99 9.67 -23.37
C ASN A 72 5.15 8.80 -22.93
N VAL A 73 5.53 7.81 -23.76
CA VAL A 73 6.60 6.85 -23.47
C VAL A 73 7.94 7.56 -23.18
N ILE A 74 8.27 8.60 -23.94
CA ILE A 74 9.50 9.38 -23.77
C ILE A 74 9.52 10.09 -22.42
N THR A 75 8.40 10.74 -22.06
CA THR A 75 8.28 11.44 -20.78
C THR A 75 8.29 10.45 -19.60
N LYS A 76 7.66 9.28 -19.75
CA LYS A 76 7.74 8.20 -18.75
C LYS A 76 9.18 7.74 -18.53
N LEU A 77 9.95 7.56 -19.60
CA LEU A 77 11.35 7.17 -19.48
C LEU A 77 12.20 8.29 -18.85
N ALA A 78 12.01 9.54 -19.28
CA ALA A 78 12.68 10.69 -18.69
C ALA A 78 12.38 10.85 -17.20
N ASN A 79 11.12 10.64 -16.78
CA ASN A 79 10.75 10.70 -15.36
C ASN A 79 11.34 9.58 -14.51
N ARG A 80 11.71 8.44 -15.10
CA ARG A 80 12.40 7.34 -14.39
C ARG A 80 13.87 7.66 -14.08
N ILE A 81 14.45 8.59 -14.84
CA ILE A 81 15.84 9.04 -14.65
C ILE A 81 15.91 10.20 -13.64
N LYS A 82 14.80 10.93 -13.45
CA LYS A 82 14.75 12.08 -12.51
C LYS A 82 14.86 11.60 -11.06
N PRO A 83 15.38 12.47 -10.16
CA PRO A 83 15.34 12.21 -8.74
C PRO A 83 13.91 11.94 -8.25
N LEU A 84 13.75 11.00 -7.33
CA LEU A 84 12.44 10.66 -6.77
C LEU A 84 11.83 11.83 -5.98
N SER A 85 12.67 12.73 -5.44
CA SER A 85 12.26 13.97 -4.78
C SER A 85 11.55 14.97 -5.71
N ASP A 86 11.75 14.87 -7.02
CA ASP A 86 11.08 15.78 -7.97
C ASP A 86 9.55 15.65 -7.92
N LYS A 87 9.04 14.44 -7.72
CA LYS A 87 7.60 14.21 -7.54
C LYS A 87 7.09 14.92 -6.30
N ASP A 88 7.80 14.79 -5.20
CA ASP A 88 7.41 15.34 -3.90
C ASP A 88 7.37 16.88 -3.96
N ASN A 89 8.42 17.49 -4.51
CA ASN A 89 8.53 18.94 -4.67
C ASN A 89 7.46 19.51 -5.62
N ARG A 90 7.08 18.75 -6.65
CA ARG A 90 6.06 19.16 -7.62
C ARG A 90 4.65 19.13 -7.03
N LEU A 91 4.35 18.17 -6.16
CA LEU A 91 3.02 18.01 -5.58
C LEU A 91 2.78 18.88 -4.34
N LEU A 92 3.82 19.27 -3.63
CA LEU A 92 3.74 20.07 -2.40
C LEU A 92 2.94 21.37 -2.55
N PRO A 93 3.14 22.23 -3.59
CA PRO A 93 2.37 23.46 -3.73
C PRO A 93 0.86 23.23 -3.83
N ALA A 94 0.44 22.15 -4.51
CA ALA A 94 -0.98 21.80 -4.62
C ALA A 94 -1.54 21.36 -3.26
N MET A 95 -0.80 20.57 -2.47
CA MET A 95 -1.21 20.17 -1.12
C MET A 95 -1.38 21.39 -0.20
N LEU A 96 -0.45 22.33 -0.21
CA LEU A 96 -0.53 23.55 0.60
C LEU A 96 -1.71 24.44 0.17
N LYS A 97 -1.98 24.55 -1.14
CA LYS A 97 -3.15 25.29 -1.65
C LYS A 97 -4.47 24.67 -1.20
N ILE A 98 -4.55 23.32 -1.15
CA ILE A 98 -5.74 22.61 -0.66
C ILE A 98 -5.93 22.89 0.83
N ILE A 99 -4.88 22.82 1.64
CA ILE A 99 -4.93 23.11 3.09
C ILE A 99 -5.43 24.54 3.31
N GLN A 100 -4.87 25.51 2.57
CA GLN A 100 -5.29 26.91 2.65
C GLN A 100 -6.77 27.09 2.26
N LYS A 101 -7.25 26.39 1.24
CA LYS A 101 -8.65 26.45 0.80
C LYS A 101 -9.62 25.78 1.77
N CYS A 102 -9.26 24.61 2.29
CA CYS A 102 -10.08 23.84 3.23
C CYS A 102 -10.13 24.48 4.61
N GLN A 103 -9.04 25.09 5.08
CA GLN A 103 -8.86 25.56 6.46
C GLN A 103 -9.33 24.48 7.47
N PRO A 104 -8.69 23.30 7.48
CA PRO A 104 -9.11 22.20 8.31
C PRO A 104 -8.74 22.42 9.78
N ASP A 105 -9.55 21.90 10.69
CA ASP A 105 -9.24 21.84 12.12
C ASP A 105 -8.20 20.75 12.42
N ILE A 106 -8.16 19.71 11.56
CA ILE A 106 -7.22 18.57 11.65
C ILE A 106 -6.91 18.03 10.27
N ILE A 107 -5.65 17.63 10.07
CA ILE A 107 -5.19 16.92 8.87
C ILE A 107 -4.90 15.47 9.24
N HIS A 108 -5.45 14.52 8.48
CA HIS A 108 -5.25 13.10 8.67
C HIS A 108 -4.60 12.48 7.43
N ILE A 109 -3.38 11.99 7.57
CA ILE A 109 -2.62 11.33 6.51
C ILE A 109 -2.76 9.82 6.66
N HIS A 110 -3.35 9.17 5.66
CA HIS A 110 -3.54 7.73 5.63
C HIS A 110 -2.39 7.04 4.91
N GLY A 111 -1.52 6.41 5.70
CA GLY A 111 -0.29 5.77 5.23
C GLY A 111 0.89 6.74 5.14
N THR A 112 2.08 6.20 5.07
CA THR A 112 3.35 6.92 4.96
C THR A 112 4.04 6.67 3.61
N GLU A 113 3.39 5.90 2.74
CA GLU A 113 3.94 5.46 1.46
C GLU A 113 4.06 6.58 0.44
N GLU A 114 3.11 7.53 0.45
CA GLU A 114 3.10 8.68 -0.45
C GLU A 114 3.77 9.91 0.18
N CYS A 115 3.94 10.96 -0.61
CA CYS A 115 4.67 12.16 -0.19
C CYS A 115 3.89 13.09 0.75
N PHE A 116 2.68 12.76 1.13
CA PHE A 116 1.80 13.66 1.88
C PHE A 116 2.41 14.17 3.19
N GLY A 117 3.25 13.35 3.83
CA GLY A 117 3.93 13.72 5.08
C GLY A 117 4.88 14.91 4.95
N ILE A 118 5.30 15.32 3.74
CA ILE A 118 6.18 16.48 3.54
C ILE A 118 5.54 17.79 4.06
N ILE A 119 4.21 17.86 4.11
CA ILE A 119 3.50 19.02 4.66
C ILE A 119 3.84 19.30 6.12
N THR A 120 4.34 18.31 6.88
CA THR A 120 4.77 18.53 8.28
C THR A 120 5.92 19.52 8.42
N GLU A 121 6.64 19.80 7.34
CA GLU A 121 7.70 20.79 7.30
C GLU A 121 7.17 22.22 7.14
N HIS A 122 5.93 22.36 6.69
CA HIS A 122 5.32 23.63 6.30
C HIS A 122 4.11 24.02 7.16
N ILE A 123 3.46 23.06 7.80
CA ILE A 123 2.24 23.27 8.59
C ILE A 123 2.54 22.95 10.06
N THR A 124 2.51 23.99 10.90
CA THR A 124 2.78 23.88 12.35
C THR A 124 1.60 24.25 13.23
N ASN A 125 0.62 24.93 12.66
CA ASN A 125 -0.55 25.48 13.38
C ASN A 125 -1.80 24.59 13.28
N ILE A 126 -1.75 23.48 12.52
CA ILE A 126 -2.86 22.54 12.38
C ILE A 126 -2.36 21.17 12.85
N PRO A 127 -3.09 20.46 13.73
CA PRO A 127 -2.73 19.10 14.12
C PRO A 127 -2.71 18.15 12.91
N ILE A 128 -1.57 17.42 12.76
CA ILE A 128 -1.41 16.40 11.72
C ILE A 128 -1.30 15.05 12.39
N VAL A 129 -2.15 14.11 11.96
CA VAL A 129 -2.18 12.73 12.43
C VAL A 129 -1.81 11.78 11.30
N PHE A 130 -0.98 10.78 11.58
CA PHE A 130 -0.64 9.72 10.63
C PHE A 130 -1.30 8.41 11.04
N SER A 131 -2.05 7.79 10.14
CA SER A 131 -2.48 6.40 10.30
C SER A 131 -1.46 5.48 9.65
N ILE A 132 -0.85 4.61 10.45
CA ILE A 132 0.11 3.62 9.97
C ILE A 132 -0.63 2.44 9.34
N GLN A 133 -0.39 2.21 8.06
CA GLN A 133 -0.88 1.04 7.31
C GLN A 133 0.21 -0.02 7.17
N GLY A 134 1.43 0.41 7.06
CA GLY A 134 2.67 -0.33 7.04
C GLY A 134 3.82 0.65 7.11
N LEU A 135 4.96 0.22 7.58
CA LEU A 135 6.16 1.05 7.66
C LEU A 135 7.17 0.59 6.61
N ILE A 136 7.47 1.46 5.65
CA ILE A 136 8.41 1.18 4.56
C ILE A 136 9.84 1.14 5.10
N SER A 137 10.17 2.03 6.03
CA SER A 137 11.53 2.19 6.58
C SER A 137 12.11 0.90 7.17
N PRO A 138 11.42 0.13 8.01
CA PRO A 138 11.94 -1.18 8.42
C PRO A 138 11.75 -2.27 7.34
N CYS A 139 10.73 -2.17 6.50
CA CYS A 139 10.50 -3.16 5.44
C CYS A 139 11.59 -3.15 4.38
N LYS A 140 12.25 -2.00 4.12
CA LYS A 140 13.35 -1.91 3.15
C LYS A 140 14.51 -2.86 3.47
N GLU A 141 14.75 -3.15 4.76
CA GLU A 141 15.80 -4.07 5.21
C GLU A 141 15.50 -5.53 4.84
N LYS A 142 14.23 -5.83 4.58
CA LYS A 142 13.75 -7.16 4.17
C LYS A 142 13.17 -7.17 2.74
N PHE A 143 13.47 -6.16 1.95
CA PHE A 143 12.94 -6.03 0.60
C PHE A 143 13.16 -7.29 -0.27
N PHE A 144 14.32 -7.91 -0.15
CA PHE A 144 14.65 -9.12 -0.91
C PHE A 144 14.22 -10.43 -0.22
N SER A 145 13.59 -10.38 0.95
CA SER A 145 12.96 -11.53 1.63
C SER A 145 13.86 -12.75 1.86
N GLY A 146 15.16 -12.59 1.93
CA GLY A 146 16.11 -13.71 2.10
C GLY A 146 16.46 -14.44 0.80
N ILE A 147 16.14 -13.86 -0.37
CA ILE A 147 16.69 -14.25 -1.66
C ILE A 147 17.89 -13.34 -1.94
N PRO A 148 19.09 -13.89 -2.24
CA PRO A 148 20.23 -13.07 -2.57
C PRO A 148 19.94 -12.16 -3.77
N TYR A 149 20.31 -10.88 -3.67
CA TYR A 149 20.04 -9.90 -4.71
C TYR A 149 20.58 -10.31 -6.09
N HIS A 150 21.76 -10.96 -6.14
CA HIS A 150 22.35 -11.40 -7.40
C HIS A 150 21.49 -12.48 -8.08
N ASP A 151 20.83 -13.37 -7.32
CA ASP A 151 19.95 -14.41 -7.86
C ASP A 151 18.69 -13.81 -8.45
N ILE A 152 18.12 -12.78 -7.80
CA ILE A 152 17.00 -12.01 -8.35
C ILE A 152 17.42 -11.37 -9.67
N ARG A 153 18.54 -10.66 -9.68
CA ARG A 153 19.04 -9.94 -10.87
C ARG A 153 19.40 -10.86 -12.04
N LYS A 154 19.90 -12.06 -11.75
CA LYS A 154 20.21 -13.08 -12.75
C LYS A 154 18.96 -13.58 -13.46
N ASN A 155 17.88 -13.78 -12.70
CA ASN A 155 16.63 -14.37 -13.19
C ASN A 155 15.61 -13.32 -13.69
N GLU A 156 15.94 -12.04 -13.59
CA GLU A 156 15.09 -10.96 -14.04
C GLU A 156 15.19 -10.77 -15.56
N ASN A 157 14.05 -10.42 -16.18
CA ASN A 157 13.98 -10.16 -17.62
C ASN A 157 14.89 -8.96 -17.99
N TRP A 158 15.78 -9.14 -18.95
CA TRP A 158 16.67 -8.11 -19.46
C TRP A 158 15.94 -6.85 -19.97
N TYR A 159 14.73 -7.02 -20.50
CA TYR A 159 13.87 -5.93 -20.97
C TYR A 159 13.47 -4.97 -19.85
N ASN A 160 13.19 -5.47 -18.66
CA ASN A 160 12.92 -4.64 -17.49
C ASN A 160 14.12 -3.82 -17.06
N LYS A 161 15.33 -4.38 -17.25
CA LYS A 161 16.59 -3.68 -16.95
C LYS A 161 16.78 -2.49 -17.90
N ILE A 162 16.51 -2.66 -19.20
CA ILE A 162 16.60 -1.57 -20.19
C ILE A 162 15.52 -0.50 -19.94
N LYS A 163 14.32 -0.90 -19.60
CA LYS A 163 13.21 0.02 -19.31
C LYS A 163 13.30 0.74 -17.97
N LEU A 164 14.34 0.51 -17.16
CA LEU A 164 14.46 1.04 -15.80
C LEU A 164 13.21 0.74 -14.95
N THR A 165 12.69 -0.48 -15.07
CA THR A 165 11.56 -1.03 -14.29
C THR A 165 11.97 -2.33 -13.60
N SER A 166 13.26 -2.49 -13.34
CA SER A 166 13.77 -3.67 -12.70
C SER A 166 13.62 -3.63 -11.19
N VAL A 167 13.86 -4.75 -10.56
CA VAL A 167 13.85 -4.87 -9.07
C VAL A 167 14.86 -3.92 -8.43
N LYS A 168 15.92 -3.53 -9.14
CA LYS A 168 16.89 -2.53 -8.66
C LYS A 168 16.23 -1.16 -8.48
N GLU A 169 15.52 -0.69 -9.50
CA GLU A 169 14.83 0.61 -9.47
C GLU A 169 13.68 0.59 -8.45
N GLU A 170 12.98 -0.53 -8.35
CA GLU A 170 11.95 -0.72 -7.32
C GLU A 170 12.55 -0.62 -5.91
N TYR A 171 13.67 -1.29 -5.66
CA TYR A 171 14.38 -1.22 -4.39
C TYR A 171 14.89 0.19 -4.09
N GLN A 172 15.46 0.88 -5.05
CA GLN A 172 15.91 2.27 -4.88
C GLN A 172 14.75 3.20 -4.53
N SER A 173 13.60 3.02 -5.20
CA SER A 173 12.37 3.75 -4.84
C SER A 173 11.89 3.42 -3.43
N PHE A 174 12.01 2.15 -3.03
CA PHE A 174 11.63 1.72 -1.68
C PHE A 174 12.54 2.33 -0.60
N VAL A 175 13.84 2.36 -0.85
CA VAL A 175 14.83 3.01 0.03
C VAL A 175 14.52 4.50 0.19
N TYR A 176 14.35 5.23 -0.93
CA TYR A 176 14.00 6.65 -0.90
C TYR A 176 12.72 6.92 -0.08
N ARG A 177 11.65 6.15 -0.35
CA ARG A 177 10.38 6.30 0.40
C ARG A 177 10.54 5.98 1.88
N GLY A 178 11.37 5.00 2.23
CA GLY A 178 11.68 4.66 3.62
C GLY A 178 12.44 5.78 4.34
N GLU A 179 13.40 6.43 3.70
CA GLU A 179 14.12 7.58 4.25
C GLU A 179 13.20 8.78 4.43
N ARG A 180 12.36 9.06 3.44
CA ARG A 180 11.32 10.09 3.50
C ARG A 180 10.32 9.81 4.64
N GLU A 181 9.86 8.59 4.81
CA GLU A 181 9.03 8.17 5.94
C GLU A 181 9.70 8.46 7.29
N CYS A 182 10.99 8.17 7.43
CA CYS A 182 11.73 8.49 8.64
C CYS A 182 11.71 9.99 8.95
N SER A 183 11.81 10.87 7.93
CA SER A 183 11.72 12.32 8.12
C SER A 183 10.33 12.75 8.62
N PHE A 184 9.27 12.17 8.08
CA PHE A 184 7.91 12.45 8.53
C PHE A 184 7.67 12.01 9.97
N LEU A 185 8.05 10.78 10.29
CA LEU A 185 7.82 10.19 11.62
C LEU A 185 8.58 10.89 12.73
N LYS A 186 9.77 11.43 12.44
CA LYS A 186 10.52 12.25 13.40
C LYS A 186 9.77 13.51 13.82
N LYS A 187 8.92 14.06 12.94
CA LYS A 187 8.13 15.27 13.16
C LYS A 187 6.67 15.01 13.51
N ALA A 188 6.21 13.77 13.36
CA ALA A 188 4.81 13.38 13.57
C ALA A 188 4.40 13.50 15.05
N PRO A 189 3.51 14.44 15.44
CA PRO A 189 3.09 14.58 16.82
C PRO A 189 2.03 13.57 17.24
N TYR A 190 1.22 13.10 16.28
CA TYR A 190 0.10 12.19 16.51
C TYR A 190 0.15 11.02 15.53
N ILE A 191 0.05 9.80 16.06
CA ILE A 191 0.09 8.57 15.28
C ILE A 191 -1.06 7.66 15.69
N MET A 192 -1.75 7.14 14.70
CA MET A 192 -2.72 6.06 14.82
C MET A 192 -2.11 4.78 14.24
N GLY A 193 -2.24 3.66 14.93
CA GLY A 193 -1.78 2.36 14.46
C GLY A 193 -2.49 1.24 15.19
N ARG A 194 -2.22 -0.01 14.80
CA ARG A 194 -2.99 -1.18 15.23
C ARG A 194 -2.20 -2.15 16.10
N THR A 195 -0.89 -2.14 15.97
CA THR A 195 -0.03 -3.19 16.52
C THR A 195 1.01 -2.64 17.49
N PHE A 196 1.50 -3.51 18.37
CA PHE A 196 2.68 -3.19 19.19
C PHE A 196 3.90 -2.85 18.34
N TRP A 197 4.00 -3.47 17.14
CA TRP A 197 5.09 -3.21 16.23
C TRP A 197 5.04 -1.76 15.71
N ASP A 198 3.89 -1.27 15.23
CA ASP A 198 3.71 0.12 14.80
C ASP A 198 4.03 1.08 15.96
N LYS A 199 3.53 0.76 17.15
CA LYS A 199 3.75 1.56 18.35
C LYS A 199 5.23 1.65 18.71
N ASN A 200 5.95 0.55 18.73
CA ASN A 200 7.34 0.52 19.14
C ASN A 200 8.26 1.13 18.08
N ILE A 201 8.05 0.84 16.79
CA ILE A 201 8.86 1.43 15.71
C ILE A 201 8.68 2.93 15.65
N THR A 202 7.45 3.43 15.73
CA THR A 202 7.22 4.88 15.69
C THR A 202 7.75 5.62 16.93
N LEU A 203 7.88 4.91 18.07
CA LEU A 203 8.52 5.46 19.27
C LEU A 203 10.02 5.70 19.06
N LEU A 204 10.68 4.86 18.28
CA LEU A 204 12.12 5.03 17.95
C LEU A 204 12.37 6.31 17.13
N PHE A 205 11.38 6.73 16.32
CA PHE A 205 11.51 7.96 15.52
C PHE A 205 11.16 9.21 16.32
N ASN A 206 10.11 9.17 17.16
CA ASN A 206 9.67 10.32 17.95
C ASN A 206 9.17 9.87 19.32
N HIS A 207 9.96 10.10 20.36
CA HIS A 207 9.63 9.75 21.73
C HIS A 207 8.45 10.56 22.30
N ASN A 208 8.22 11.78 21.80
CA ASN A 208 7.21 12.71 22.28
C ASN A 208 5.85 12.56 21.57
N ARG A 209 5.75 11.64 20.57
CA ARG A 209 4.49 11.42 19.86
C ARG A 209 3.39 10.89 20.78
N LYS A 210 2.18 11.30 20.53
CA LYS A 210 1.00 10.64 21.10
C LYS A 210 0.54 9.53 20.16
N TYR A 211 0.42 8.33 20.69
CA TYR A 211 -0.01 7.15 19.92
C TYR A 211 -1.42 6.72 20.33
N PHE A 212 -2.26 6.49 19.34
CA PHE A 212 -3.63 6.02 19.49
C PHE A 212 -3.77 4.65 18.81
N THR A 213 -4.26 3.67 19.55
CA THR A 213 -4.62 2.38 18.98
C THR A 213 -5.98 2.49 18.31
N VAL A 214 -6.01 2.29 16.98
CA VAL A 214 -7.21 2.42 16.17
C VAL A 214 -7.25 1.28 15.16
N ASN A 215 -8.33 0.51 15.18
CA ASN A 215 -8.56 -0.54 14.20
C ASN A 215 -9.18 0.04 12.91
N GLU A 216 -8.92 -0.60 11.78
CA GLU A 216 -9.59 -0.27 10.51
C GLU A 216 -11.03 -0.79 10.52
N ILE A 217 -11.93 -0.03 9.88
CA ILE A 217 -13.30 -0.48 9.62
C ILE A 217 -13.26 -1.45 8.45
N LEU A 218 -13.77 -2.65 8.65
CA LEU A 218 -13.94 -3.62 7.59
C LEU A 218 -15.13 -3.25 6.71
N ARG A 219 -15.21 -3.83 5.52
CA ARG A 219 -16.42 -3.77 4.69
C ARG A 219 -17.53 -4.57 5.35
N ASP A 220 -18.79 -4.18 5.12
CA ASP A 220 -19.97 -4.75 5.78
C ASP A 220 -20.08 -6.26 5.63
N GLU A 221 -19.63 -6.81 4.50
CA GLU A 221 -19.64 -8.25 4.24
C GLU A 221 -18.82 -9.04 5.26
N PHE A 222 -17.73 -8.45 5.80
CA PHE A 222 -16.91 -9.11 6.84
C PHE A 222 -17.56 -9.14 8.22
N TYR A 223 -18.58 -8.31 8.47
CA TYR A 223 -19.33 -8.35 9.72
C TYR A 223 -20.52 -9.31 9.66
N THR A 224 -21.05 -9.57 8.47
CA THR A 224 -22.26 -10.37 8.27
C THR A 224 -21.95 -11.79 7.79
N ALA A 225 -20.88 -11.97 6.99
CA ALA A 225 -20.50 -13.28 6.50
C ALA A 225 -19.90 -14.14 7.63
N LYS A 226 -20.36 -15.39 7.68
CA LYS A 226 -19.78 -16.41 8.56
C LYS A 226 -19.10 -17.47 7.70
N TRP A 227 -17.89 -17.82 8.11
CA TRP A 227 -17.25 -19.00 7.52
C TRP A 227 -17.65 -20.23 8.33
N GLU A 228 -18.28 -21.19 7.65
CA GLU A 228 -18.65 -22.48 8.23
C GLU A 228 -18.03 -23.58 7.40
N LYS A 229 -17.22 -24.43 8.05
CA LYS A 229 -16.68 -25.61 7.39
C LYS A 229 -17.75 -26.71 7.38
N THR A 230 -18.37 -26.90 6.23
CA THR A 230 -19.46 -27.87 6.04
C THR A 230 -18.97 -29.27 5.72
N GLN A 231 -17.73 -29.42 5.23
CA GLN A 231 -17.17 -30.72 4.86
C GLN A 231 -15.73 -30.85 5.41
N PHE A 232 -15.43 -31.98 6.00
CA PHE A 232 -14.09 -32.36 6.43
C PHE A 232 -13.50 -33.28 5.38
N GLU A 233 -12.84 -32.74 4.40
CA GLU A 233 -12.04 -33.51 3.45
C GLU A 233 -10.78 -34.05 4.12
N ASN A 234 -10.30 -35.20 3.66
CA ASN A 234 -9.00 -35.75 4.10
C ASN A 234 -7.80 -34.95 3.57
N GLN A 235 -8.04 -33.74 3.10
CA GLN A 235 -7.06 -32.84 2.52
C GLN A 235 -7.17 -31.43 3.12
N LEU A 236 -6.06 -30.92 3.62
CA LEU A 236 -6.00 -29.56 4.15
C LEU A 236 -6.03 -28.53 3.01
N GLN A 237 -6.95 -27.60 3.08
CA GLN A 237 -7.01 -26.46 2.15
C GLN A 237 -6.35 -25.25 2.80
N LEU A 238 -5.19 -24.81 2.26
CA LEU A 238 -4.50 -23.59 2.65
C LEU A 238 -4.84 -22.49 1.65
N VAL A 239 -4.97 -21.26 2.14
CA VAL A 239 -5.22 -20.07 1.31
C VAL A 239 -4.24 -18.96 1.70
N SER A 240 -3.63 -18.33 0.71
CA SER A 240 -2.86 -17.10 0.90
C SER A 240 -3.26 -16.07 -0.15
N ILE A 241 -3.49 -14.84 0.32
CA ILE A 241 -3.70 -13.69 -0.55
C ILE A 241 -2.37 -12.95 -0.61
N VAL A 242 -1.79 -12.86 -1.80
CA VAL A 242 -0.49 -12.23 -2.03
C VAL A 242 -0.62 -11.06 -2.99
N SER A 243 0.21 -10.03 -2.77
CA SER A 243 0.32 -8.91 -3.69
C SER A 243 1.73 -8.87 -4.29
N PHE A 244 1.92 -8.05 -5.34
CA PHE A 244 3.21 -7.89 -5.98
C PHE A 244 4.29 -7.38 -5.00
N GLY A 245 5.52 -7.84 -5.17
CA GLY A 245 6.69 -7.45 -4.39
C GLY A 245 7.45 -8.64 -3.82
N VAL A 246 8.78 -8.59 -3.87
CA VAL A 246 9.66 -9.65 -3.35
C VAL A 246 9.39 -9.87 -1.87
N TYR A 247 9.27 -8.78 -1.10
CA TYR A 247 9.08 -8.77 0.36
C TYR A 247 7.71 -9.31 0.84
N LYS A 248 6.84 -9.75 -0.09
CA LYS A 248 5.49 -10.27 0.26
C LYS A 248 5.48 -11.74 0.64
N GLY A 249 6.64 -12.40 0.66
CA GLY A 249 6.80 -13.70 1.31
C GLY A 249 6.44 -14.92 0.45
N TYR A 250 6.36 -14.79 -0.87
CA TYR A 250 6.09 -15.93 -1.74
C TYR A 250 7.17 -17.02 -1.61
N GLU A 251 8.43 -16.63 -1.38
CA GLU A 251 9.52 -17.56 -1.12
C GLU A 251 9.29 -18.39 0.16
N THR A 252 8.64 -17.84 1.15
CA THR A 252 8.27 -18.54 2.38
C THR A 252 7.19 -19.59 2.11
N ILE A 253 6.20 -19.26 1.26
CA ILE A 253 5.18 -20.21 0.82
C ILE A 253 5.82 -21.41 0.13
N LEU A 254 6.73 -21.19 -0.84
CA LEU A 254 7.41 -22.26 -1.55
C LEU A 254 8.24 -23.16 -0.63
N LYS A 255 9.04 -22.54 0.26
CA LYS A 255 9.84 -23.28 1.24
C LYS A 255 8.99 -24.11 2.20
N THR A 256 7.88 -23.53 2.69
CA THR A 256 6.94 -24.22 3.57
C THR A 256 6.22 -25.34 2.84
N ALA A 257 5.75 -25.12 1.62
CA ALA A 257 5.11 -26.17 0.81
C ALA A 257 6.04 -27.36 0.57
N LYS A 258 7.32 -27.09 0.27
CA LYS A 258 8.36 -28.15 0.17
C LYS A 258 8.49 -28.95 1.46
N LEU A 259 8.54 -28.27 2.62
CA LEU A 259 8.63 -28.94 3.92
C LEU A 259 7.39 -29.79 4.20
N LEU A 260 6.19 -29.26 3.95
CA LEU A 260 4.94 -29.99 4.12
C LEU A 260 4.86 -31.22 3.21
N THR A 261 5.26 -31.11 1.94
CA THR A 261 5.29 -32.23 1.01
C THR A 261 6.22 -33.35 1.49
N ASN A 262 7.36 -33.01 2.09
CA ASN A 262 8.39 -33.98 2.49
C ASN A 262 8.13 -34.61 3.87
N HIS A 263 7.44 -33.93 4.78
CA HIS A 263 7.39 -34.30 6.19
C HIS A 263 5.97 -34.44 6.76
N ALA A 264 4.93 -33.95 6.06
CA ALA A 264 3.58 -34.02 6.57
C ALA A 264 2.94 -35.40 6.29
N ASN A 265 2.22 -35.92 7.27
CA ASN A 265 1.43 -37.16 7.15
C ASN A 265 0.01 -36.90 6.64
N PHE A 266 -0.21 -35.74 6.00
CA PHE A 266 -1.51 -35.34 5.45
C PHE A 266 -1.35 -34.73 4.06
N LYS A 267 -2.39 -34.81 3.25
CA LYS A 267 -2.46 -34.16 1.96
C LYS A 267 -2.91 -32.72 2.13
N PHE A 268 -2.36 -31.81 1.34
CA PHE A 268 -2.80 -30.42 1.29
C PHE A 268 -2.90 -29.89 -0.17
N THR A 269 -3.66 -28.84 -0.33
CA THR A 269 -3.63 -27.95 -1.50
C THR A 269 -3.46 -26.52 -1.00
N TRP A 270 -2.52 -25.76 -1.58
CA TRP A 270 -2.31 -24.37 -1.21
C TRP A 270 -2.79 -23.45 -2.33
N ASN A 271 -3.87 -22.75 -2.09
CA ASN A 271 -4.49 -21.85 -3.03
C ASN A 271 -3.91 -20.44 -2.88
N ILE A 272 -3.29 -19.90 -3.94
CA ILE A 272 -2.69 -18.57 -3.97
C ILE A 272 -3.58 -17.64 -4.79
N ILE A 273 -4.10 -16.60 -4.15
CA ILE A 273 -4.89 -15.55 -4.79
C ILE A 273 -3.99 -14.32 -4.96
N GLY A 274 -4.00 -13.71 -6.14
CA GLY A 274 -3.21 -12.52 -6.49
C GLY A 274 -2.07 -12.77 -7.46
N TYR A 275 -1.49 -13.97 -7.47
CA TYR A 275 -0.47 -14.38 -8.44
C TYR A 275 -1.05 -15.31 -9.49
N ASP A 276 -0.58 -15.13 -10.72
CA ASP A 276 -0.77 -16.03 -11.86
C ASP A 276 0.60 -16.44 -12.44
N ILE A 277 0.59 -17.34 -13.41
CA ILE A 277 1.81 -17.85 -14.05
C ILE A 277 2.63 -16.77 -14.79
N HIS A 278 2.00 -15.64 -15.14
CA HIS A 278 2.64 -14.53 -15.85
C HIS A 278 3.20 -13.48 -14.90
N THR A 279 2.95 -13.62 -13.59
CA THR A 279 3.45 -12.68 -12.58
C THR A 279 4.99 -12.71 -12.57
N PRO A 280 5.67 -11.60 -12.93
CA PRO A 280 7.14 -11.61 -13.06
C PRO A 280 7.85 -12.01 -11.77
N MET A 281 7.33 -11.56 -10.62
CA MET A 281 7.94 -11.83 -9.32
C MET A 281 7.81 -13.30 -8.91
N LEU A 282 6.70 -13.97 -9.28
CA LEU A 282 6.57 -15.42 -9.13
C LEU A 282 7.69 -16.14 -9.89
N GLN A 283 7.84 -15.83 -11.18
CA GLN A 283 8.84 -16.48 -12.03
C GLN A 283 10.27 -16.24 -11.56
N ILE A 284 10.59 -15.02 -11.13
CA ILE A 284 11.91 -14.67 -10.60
C ILE A 284 12.20 -15.46 -9.32
N THR A 285 11.23 -15.50 -8.40
CA THR A 285 11.38 -16.20 -7.12
C THR A 285 11.57 -17.70 -7.32
N GLU A 286 10.77 -18.33 -8.17
CA GLU A 286 10.88 -19.76 -8.46
C GLU A 286 12.23 -20.12 -9.07
N LYS A 287 12.67 -19.36 -10.08
CA LYS A 287 13.97 -19.56 -10.71
C LYS A 287 15.15 -19.34 -9.75
N ALA A 288 15.06 -18.29 -8.91
CA ALA A 288 16.12 -17.99 -7.95
C ALA A 288 16.26 -19.09 -6.89
N LEU A 289 15.14 -19.63 -6.42
CA LEU A 289 15.12 -20.69 -5.41
C LEU A 289 15.20 -22.10 -5.98
N LYS A 290 14.97 -22.28 -7.28
CA LYS A 290 14.77 -23.58 -7.94
C LYS A 290 13.66 -24.40 -7.27
N LEU A 291 12.58 -23.72 -6.87
CA LEU A 291 11.37 -24.29 -6.30
C LEU A 291 10.19 -23.82 -7.13
N TYR A 292 9.39 -24.73 -7.62
CA TYR A 292 8.26 -24.40 -8.51
C TYR A 292 6.94 -24.79 -7.86
N HIS A 293 5.94 -23.93 -7.96
CA HIS A 293 4.61 -24.17 -7.38
C HIS A 293 4.01 -25.50 -7.82
N GLN A 294 4.27 -25.92 -9.05
CA GLN A 294 3.76 -27.17 -9.63
C GLN A 294 4.24 -28.43 -8.89
N ASP A 295 5.41 -28.35 -8.23
CA ASP A 295 6.01 -29.49 -7.51
C ASP A 295 5.39 -29.71 -6.11
N TYR A 296 4.58 -28.77 -5.61
CA TYR A 296 4.18 -28.72 -4.18
C TYR A 296 2.69 -28.52 -3.93
N SER A 297 1.82 -28.98 -4.84
CA SER A 297 0.35 -28.84 -4.69
C SER A 297 -0.14 -27.40 -4.47
N ILE A 298 0.57 -26.42 -5.06
CA ILE A 298 0.17 -25.01 -5.05
C ILE A 298 -0.64 -24.71 -6.30
N LYS A 299 -1.81 -24.07 -6.13
CA LYS A 299 -2.68 -23.60 -7.21
C LYS A 299 -2.71 -22.07 -7.25
N LEU A 300 -2.54 -21.49 -8.45
CA LEU A 300 -2.56 -20.06 -8.67
C LEU A 300 -3.90 -19.64 -9.27
N TYR A 301 -4.54 -18.64 -8.67
CA TYR A 301 -5.86 -18.16 -9.10
C TYR A 301 -5.82 -16.76 -9.74
N GLY A 302 -4.64 -16.10 -9.76
CA GLY A 302 -4.56 -14.75 -10.24
C GLY A 302 -5.32 -13.75 -9.36
N ARG A 303 -5.54 -12.55 -9.89
CA ARG A 303 -6.32 -11.53 -9.20
C ARG A 303 -7.81 -11.88 -9.34
N GLN A 304 -8.49 -12.00 -8.22
CA GLN A 304 -9.94 -12.20 -8.17
C GLN A 304 -10.65 -10.85 -8.04
N ASN A 305 -11.78 -10.72 -8.71
CA ASN A 305 -12.70 -9.60 -8.54
C ASN A 305 -13.67 -9.96 -7.41
N SER A 306 -13.91 -9.05 -6.51
CA SER A 306 -14.94 -9.16 -5.47
C SER A 306 -16.28 -8.74 -6.02
#